data_54088e892edfa0cd4f29fcc659c9cfed
#
_entry.id   54088e892edfa0cd4f29fcc659c9cfed
#
_cell.length_a   1.000
_cell.length_b   1.000
_cell.length_c   1.000
_cell.angle_alpha   90.00
_cell.angle_beta   90.00
_cell.angle_gamma   90.00
#
_symmetry.space_group_name_H-M   'P 1'
#
loop_
_entity.id
_entity.type
_entity.pdbx_description
1 polymer ?
#
loop_
_entity_poly.entity_id
_entity_poly.type
_entity_poly.pdbx_seq_one_letter_code
_entity_poly.pdbx_strand_id
1 'polypeptide(L)'
;MLNIIYAGTPDVAVPPLDYLANSDKVRLVGVLTREDAPVGRKRVLTPSPVAQRAEELGLPIVKANRWNDEAAAAIAELNADAAAVVAYGALLPLPALESLRYGWVNLHFSNLPAWRGAAPVQRALIAGEQEIFSTTFLLEEGLDTGPTFEQESTPVAADDTAGTVLMRLATSGGALLERTFERLDAGESGTVQVEDESVSYASKMSIADGRLTWTEPAEQILARFRGVTPEPGAWCELGENRFKIGGLAVADERLVQSLIEANGGPLAPGAVRLHAKKVLVGTGTEPLMLLQVQPAGKKMMDAPAWARGAGKDMAEGLVVLA
;
A
#
# COMPACT_ATOMS: atom_id res chain seq x y z
N MET A 1 -19.77 12.06 23.19
CA MET A 1 -19.59 10.91 22.23
C MET A 1 -20.08 11.36 20.87
N LEU A 2 -19.19 11.42 19.90
CA LEU A 2 -19.47 11.92 18.55
C LEU A 2 -20.16 10.87 17.68
N ASN A 3 -21.13 11.31 16.87
CA ASN A 3 -21.65 10.54 15.75
C ASN A 3 -20.67 10.71 14.58
N ILE A 4 -20.11 9.63 14.05
CA ILE A 4 -19.15 9.69 12.97
C ILE A 4 -19.60 8.91 11.72
N ILE A 5 -19.20 9.40 10.56
CA ILE A 5 -19.26 8.66 9.29
C ILE A 5 -17.88 8.05 9.04
N TYR A 6 -17.87 6.88 8.44
CA TYR A 6 -16.64 6.27 7.95
C TYR A 6 -16.55 6.37 6.43
N ALA A 7 -15.51 6.97 5.89
CA ALA A 7 -15.26 7.10 4.45
C ALA A 7 -14.06 6.23 4.04
N GLY A 8 -14.31 5.15 3.29
CA GLY A 8 -13.27 4.21 2.87
C GLY A 8 -13.70 3.37 1.69
N THR A 9 -12.74 2.69 1.04
CA THR A 9 -13.06 1.87 -0.15
C THR A 9 -12.37 0.50 -0.15
N PRO A 10 -11.01 0.36 -0.13
CA PRO A 10 -10.31 -0.91 -0.29
C PRO A 10 -10.24 -1.73 1.00
N ASP A 11 -9.70 -2.94 0.90
CA ASP A 11 -9.51 -3.87 2.03
C ASP A 11 -8.76 -3.24 3.20
N VAL A 12 -7.76 -2.38 2.94
CA VAL A 12 -7.00 -1.68 3.98
C VAL A 12 -7.86 -0.74 4.84
N ALA A 13 -9.03 -0.34 4.35
CA ALA A 13 -9.98 0.49 5.11
C ALA A 13 -10.96 -0.34 5.98
N VAL A 14 -10.94 -1.68 5.91
CA VAL A 14 -11.87 -2.53 6.68
C VAL A 14 -11.46 -2.63 8.16
N PRO A 15 -10.19 -2.89 8.54
CA PRO A 15 -9.82 -3.01 9.95
C PRO A 15 -10.14 -1.77 10.81
N PRO A 16 -9.87 -0.51 10.37
CA PRO A 16 -10.27 0.66 11.16
C PRO A 16 -11.80 0.83 11.25
N LEU A 17 -12.55 0.45 10.20
CA LEU A 17 -14.02 0.42 10.24
C LEU A 17 -14.51 -0.52 11.32
N ASP A 18 -13.97 -1.75 11.36
CA ASP A 18 -14.34 -2.75 12.38
C ASP A 18 -14.02 -2.28 13.80
N TYR A 19 -12.86 -1.63 13.97
CA TYR A 19 -12.47 -1.07 15.25
C TYR A 19 -13.50 -0.02 15.74
N LEU A 20 -13.81 0.96 14.88
CA LEU A 20 -14.72 2.06 15.21
C LEU A 20 -16.18 1.57 15.38
N ALA A 21 -16.60 0.55 14.64
CA ALA A 21 -17.93 -0.05 14.81
C ALA A 21 -18.12 -0.75 16.15
N ASN A 22 -17.03 -1.18 16.81
CA ASN A 22 -17.05 -1.81 18.13
C ASN A 22 -16.63 -0.87 19.27
N SER A 23 -16.35 0.40 18.97
CA SER A 23 -15.96 1.40 19.95
C SER A 23 -17.13 1.81 20.85
N ASP A 24 -16.84 2.07 22.12
CA ASP A 24 -17.76 2.70 23.08
C ASP A 24 -17.53 4.22 23.22
N LYS A 25 -16.58 4.79 22.47
CA LYS A 25 -16.17 6.21 22.51
C LYS A 25 -16.80 7.04 21.39
N VAL A 26 -17.08 6.42 20.27
CA VAL A 26 -17.73 7.03 19.10
C VAL A 26 -18.93 6.20 18.67
N ARG A 27 -19.87 6.82 17.96
CA ARG A 27 -21.00 6.15 17.36
C ARG A 27 -20.92 6.22 15.85
N LEU A 28 -20.70 5.09 15.21
CA LEU A 28 -20.71 5.00 13.76
C LEU A 28 -22.16 5.04 13.24
N VAL A 29 -22.49 6.09 12.43
CA VAL A 29 -23.86 6.34 11.95
C VAL A 29 -24.04 6.01 10.46
N GLY A 30 -22.97 5.80 9.72
CA GLY A 30 -23.03 5.42 8.31
C GLY A 30 -21.66 5.35 7.68
N VAL A 31 -21.64 4.90 6.43
CA VAL A 31 -20.44 4.70 5.63
C VAL A 31 -20.56 5.42 4.30
N LEU A 32 -19.50 6.11 3.88
CA LEU A 32 -19.30 6.65 2.54
C LEU A 32 -18.25 5.81 1.81
N THR A 33 -18.59 5.30 0.64
CA THR A 33 -17.66 4.50 -0.16
C THR A 33 -17.83 4.78 -1.64
N ARG A 34 -16.91 4.29 -2.47
CA ARG A 34 -17.06 4.38 -3.94
C ARG A 34 -18.17 3.48 -4.45
N GLU A 35 -18.70 3.83 -5.61
CA GLU A 35 -19.68 2.99 -6.33
C GLU A 35 -19.10 1.62 -6.67
N ASP A 36 -19.99 0.65 -6.91
CA ASP A 36 -19.62 -0.68 -7.33
C ASP A 36 -18.80 -0.64 -8.62
N ALA A 37 -17.73 -1.41 -8.65
CA ALA A 37 -16.78 -1.42 -9.75
C ALA A 37 -16.70 -2.79 -10.43
N PRO A 38 -16.39 -2.86 -11.73
CA PRO A 38 -16.17 -4.12 -12.43
C PRO A 38 -14.92 -4.83 -11.92
N VAL A 39 -15.07 -6.03 -11.35
CA VAL A 39 -13.96 -6.84 -10.81
C VAL A 39 -13.76 -8.13 -11.60
N GLY A 40 -12.50 -8.54 -11.73
CA GLY A 40 -12.08 -9.78 -12.39
C GLY A 40 -12.26 -9.77 -13.92
N ARG A 41 -11.91 -10.91 -14.55
CA ARG A 41 -11.97 -11.06 -16.03
C ARG A 41 -13.38 -10.92 -16.61
N LYS A 42 -14.39 -11.29 -15.84
CA LYS A 42 -15.81 -11.19 -16.26
C LYS A 42 -16.42 -9.80 -16.01
N ARG A 43 -15.67 -8.86 -15.43
CA ARG A 43 -16.10 -7.48 -15.12
C ARG A 43 -17.44 -7.45 -14.35
N VAL A 44 -17.60 -8.32 -13.36
CA VAL A 44 -18.79 -8.34 -12.51
C VAL A 44 -18.78 -7.09 -11.62
N LEU A 45 -19.88 -6.31 -11.62
CA LEU A 45 -20.05 -5.20 -10.69
C LEU A 45 -20.04 -5.74 -9.27
N THR A 46 -19.10 -5.27 -8.49
CA THR A 46 -18.84 -5.76 -7.12
C THR A 46 -18.78 -4.57 -6.18
N PRO A 47 -19.49 -4.60 -5.05
CA PRO A 47 -19.36 -3.60 -4.01
C PRO A 47 -17.92 -3.53 -3.47
N SER A 48 -17.51 -2.36 -3.00
CA SER A 48 -16.21 -2.20 -2.36
C SER A 48 -16.11 -3.08 -1.09
N PRO A 49 -14.92 -3.47 -0.63
CA PRO A 49 -14.73 -4.17 0.63
C PRO A 49 -15.39 -3.46 1.82
N VAL A 50 -15.30 -2.12 1.86
CA VAL A 50 -15.97 -1.30 2.89
C VAL A 50 -17.49 -1.36 2.76
N ALA A 51 -18.05 -1.35 1.54
CA ALA A 51 -19.51 -1.51 1.36
C ALA A 51 -20.01 -2.88 1.83
N GLN A 52 -19.29 -3.95 1.47
CA GLN A 52 -19.62 -5.30 1.91
C GLN A 52 -19.61 -5.41 3.44
N ARG A 53 -18.58 -4.85 4.06
CA ARG A 53 -18.47 -4.88 5.53
C ARG A 53 -19.52 -4.03 6.22
N ALA A 54 -19.85 -2.86 5.66
CA ALA A 54 -20.91 -1.99 6.19
C ALA A 54 -22.29 -2.67 6.13
N GLU A 55 -22.56 -3.43 5.05
CA GLU A 55 -23.81 -4.22 4.92
C GLU A 55 -23.90 -5.30 6.02
N GLU A 56 -22.79 -6.03 6.28
CA GLU A 56 -22.71 -7.01 7.37
C GLU A 56 -22.95 -6.40 8.76
N LEU A 57 -22.49 -5.16 8.96
CA LEU A 57 -22.68 -4.39 10.20
C LEU A 57 -24.05 -3.72 10.30
N GLY A 58 -24.87 -3.78 9.25
CA GLY A 58 -26.17 -3.13 9.20
C GLY A 58 -26.12 -1.60 9.19
N LEU A 59 -25.04 -1.01 8.68
CA LEU A 59 -24.83 0.43 8.61
C LEU A 59 -25.43 1.02 7.33
N PRO A 60 -26.00 2.24 7.38
CA PRO A 60 -26.34 3.00 6.19
C PRO A 60 -25.13 3.21 5.27
N ILE A 61 -25.31 3.02 3.96
CA ILE A 61 -24.23 3.12 2.98
C ILE A 61 -24.56 4.20 1.95
N VAL A 62 -23.69 5.20 1.83
CA VAL A 62 -23.70 6.20 0.78
C VAL A 62 -22.61 5.80 -0.23
N LYS A 63 -23.00 5.59 -1.49
CA LYS A 63 -22.05 5.26 -2.58
C LYS A 63 -21.86 6.46 -3.49
N ALA A 64 -20.64 6.99 -3.59
CA ALA A 64 -20.32 8.12 -4.46
C ALA A 64 -18.87 8.07 -4.95
N ASN A 65 -18.66 8.27 -6.26
CA ASN A 65 -17.34 8.42 -6.86
C ASN A 65 -16.81 9.86 -6.79
N ARG A 66 -17.68 10.80 -6.46
CA ARG A 66 -17.39 12.23 -6.28
C ARG A 66 -18.46 12.85 -5.40
N TRP A 67 -18.12 13.93 -4.72
CA TRP A 67 -19.09 14.75 -4.00
C TRP A 67 -20.08 15.40 -4.98
N ASN A 68 -21.37 15.26 -4.73
CA ASN A 68 -22.47 15.87 -5.47
C ASN A 68 -23.65 16.13 -4.53
N ASP A 69 -24.71 16.77 -5.02
CA ASP A 69 -25.87 17.13 -4.20
C ASP A 69 -26.57 15.91 -3.58
N GLU A 70 -26.60 14.77 -4.26
CA GLU A 70 -27.19 13.53 -3.75
C GLU A 70 -26.36 12.97 -2.59
N ALA A 71 -25.04 12.90 -2.75
CA ALA A 71 -24.15 12.48 -1.66
C ALA A 71 -24.20 13.45 -0.47
N ALA A 72 -24.24 14.77 -0.73
CA ALA A 72 -24.35 15.77 0.29
C ALA A 72 -25.63 15.64 1.11
N ALA A 73 -26.79 15.46 0.45
CA ALA A 73 -28.07 15.24 1.11
C ALA A 73 -28.08 13.95 1.95
N ALA A 74 -27.60 12.84 1.38
CA ALA A 74 -27.52 11.56 2.08
C ALA A 74 -26.60 11.62 3.32
N ILE A 75 -25.46 12.33 3.24
CA ILE A 75 -24.56 12.54 4.37
C ILE A 75 -25.23 13.41 5.44
N ALA A 76 -25.93 14.46 5.06
CA ALA A 76 -26.64 15.34 6.01
C ALA A 76 -27.73 14.58 6.81
N GLU A 77 -28.44 13.64 6.18
CA GLU A 77 -29.45 12.81 6.84
C GLU A 77 -28.89 11.92 7.94
N LEU A 78 -27.59 11.57 7.89
CA LEU A 78 -26.92 10.77 8.90
C LEU A 78 -26.67 11.53 10.23
N ASN A 79 -26.80 12.85 10.22
CA ASN A 79 -26.59 13.73 11.39
C ASN A 79 -25.27 13.44 12.11
N ALA A 80 -24.20 13.32 11.36
CA ALA A 80 -22.86 13.08 11.88
C ALA A 80 -22.19 14.37 12.36
N ASP A 81 -21.35 14.27 13.38
CA ASP A 81 -20.53 15.37 13.90
C ASP A 81 -19.18 15.49 13.18
N ALA A 82 -18.62 14.34 12.78
CA ALA A 82 -17.32 14.22 12.13
C ALA A 82 -17.27 13.02 11.16
N ALA A 83 -16.19 12.90 10.40
CA ALA A 83 -15.95 11.71 9.60
C ALA A 83 -14.52 11.18 9.74
N ALA A 84 -14.37 9.85 9.76
CA ALA A 84 -13.10 9.16 9.58
C ALA A 84 -12.88 8.86 8.09
N VAL A 85 -11.71 9.14 7.56
CA VAL A 85 -11.35 8.88 6.15
C VAL A 85 -10.15 7.93 6.11
N VAL A 86 -10.31 6.79 5.47
CA VAL A 86 -9.23 5.83 5.25
C VAL A 86 -9.30 5.34 3.80
N ALA A 87 -8.39 5.80 2.98
CA ALA A 87 -8.28 5.40 1.58
C ALA A 87 -9.64 5.45 0.81
N TYR A 88 -10.42 6.50 0.98
CA TYR A 88 -11.70 6.67 0.28
C TYR A 88 -11.51 6.72 -1.24
N GLY A 89 -10.44 7.37 -1.71
CA GLY A 89 -10.04 7.37 -3.12
C GLY A 89 -10.82 8.35 -4.01
N ALA A 90 -11.55 9.30 -3.43
CA ALA A 90 -12.14 10.44 -4.14
C ALA A 90 -11.82 11.73 -3.41
N LEU A 91 -11.74 12.83 -4.17
CA LEU A 91 -11.53 14.16 -3.63
C LEU A 91 -12.79 14.65 -2.91
N LEU A 92 -12.62 15.22 -1.73
CA LEU A 92 -13.64 15.94 -0.99
C LEU A 92 -13.42 17.45 -1.21
N PRO A 93 -14.31 18.14 -1.96
CA PRO A 93 -14.19 19.57 -2.19
C PRO A 93 -14.56 20.37 -0.93
N LEU A 94 -14.25 21.67 -0.91
CA LEU A 94 -14.50 22.54 0.24
C LEU A 94 -15.92 22.43 0.82
N PRO A 95 -17.02 22.38 0.01
CA PRO A 95 -18.37 22.17 0.58
C PRO A 95 -18.53 20.82 1.33
N ALA A 96 -17.77 19.79 0.96
CA ALA A 96 -17.75 18.54 1.72
C ALA A 96 -16.99 18.71 3.03
N LEU A 97 -15.81 19.31 2.98
CA LEU A 97 -14.94 19.52 4.15
C LEU A 97 -15.64 20.34 5.23
N GLU A 98 -16.45 21.33 4.84
CA GLU A 98 -17.23 22.20 5.73
C GLU A 98 -18.59 21.61 6.16
N SER A 99 -18.99 20.46 5.63
CA SER A 99 -20.32 19.90 5.88
C SER A 99 -20.52 19.31 7.28
N LEU A 100 -19.44 19.05 8.03
CA LEU A 100 -19.47 18.46 9.35
C LEU A 100 -18.84 19.39 10.40
N ARG A 101 -19.42 19.40 11.59
CA ARG A 101 -19.00 20.29 12.69
C ARG A 101 -17.51 20.18 13.03
N TYR A 102 -16.99 18.96 13.10
CA TYR A 102 -15.59 18.66 13.42
C TYR A 102 -14.77 18.24 12.18
N GLY A 103 -15.37 18.35 10.98
CA GLY A 103 -14.72 18.05 9.71
C GLY A 103 -14.42 16.57 9.47
N TRP A 104 -13.43 16.32 8.64
CA TRP A 104 -13.04 15.01 8.12
C TRP A 104 -11.64 14.67 8.56
N VAL A 105 -11.49 13.65 9.40
CA VAL A 105 -10.19 13.17 9.92
C VAL A 105 -9.67 12.06 9.01
N ASN A 106 -8.52 12.26 8.40
CA ASN A 106 -7.86 11.22 7.61
C ASN A 106 -6.83 10.46 8.44
N LEU A 107 -6.83 9.14 8.30
CA LEU A 107 -5.74 8.26 8.70
C LEU A 107 -4.78 8.11 7.53
N HIS A 108 -3.63 8.76 7.62
CA HIS A 108 -2.58 8.77 6.62
C HIS A 108 -1.40 7.92 7.08
N PHE A 109 -0.83 7.13 6.17
CA PHE A 109 0.22 6.18 6.52
C PHE A 109 1.62 6.73 6.26
N SER A 110 1.91 7.88 6.86
CA SER A 110 3.24 8.49 6.87
C SER A 110 3.47 9.37 8.09
N ASN A 111 4.73 9.77 8.29
CA ASN A 111 5.15 10.79 9.25
C ASN A 111 4.95 12.18 8.64
N LEU A 112 3.69 12.70 8.60
CA LEU A 112 3.44 14.03 8.08
C LEU A 112 4.31 15.07 8.78
N PRO A 113 4.89 16.03 8.03
CA PRO A 113 4.60 16.41 6.65
C PRO A 113 5.36 15.60 5.57
N ALA A 114 6.07 14.55 5.92
CA ALA A 114 6.71 13.69 4.94
C ALA A 114 5.71 12.76 4.23
N TRP A 115 5.97 12.50 2.95
CA TRP A 115 5.19 11.57 2.12
C TRP A 115 3.71 11.96 1.96
N ARG A 116 3.38 13.24 1.79
CA ARG A 116 2.03 13.69 1.42
C ARG A 116 1.61 13.06 0.09
N GLY A 117 0.38 12.56 -0.01
CA GLY A 117 -0.18 12.04 -1.27
C GLY A 117 -0.66 10.59 -1.23
N ALA A 118 -0.75 9.97 -2.42
CA ALA A 118 -1.56 8.78 -2.62
C ALA A 118 -0.90 7.43 -2.27
N ALA A 119 0.45 7.37 -2.12
CA ALA A 119 1.17 6.11 -1.96
C ALA A 119 2.34 6.21 -0.94
N PRO A 120 2.10 6.72 0.28
CA PRO A 120 3.15 7.00 1.25
C PRO A 120 3.95 5.75 1.64
N VAL A 121 3.30 4.66 2.00
CA VAL A 121 3.96 3.40 2.42
C VAL A 121 4.83 2.84 1.29
N GLN A 122 4.31 2.82 0.07
CA GLN A 122 5.05 2.30 -1.09
C GLN A 122 6.31 3.12 -1.35
N ARG A 123 6.20 4.46 -1.35
CA ARG A 123 7.32 5.37 -1.61
C ARG A 123 8.36 5.33 -0.50
N ALA A 124 7.94 5.28 0.76
CA ALA A 124 8.83 5.17 1.91
C ALA A 124 9.63 3.84 1.88
N LEU A 125 8.97 2.70 1.58
CA LEU A 125 9.66 1.42 1.43
C LEU A 125 10.65 1.41 0.26
N ILE A 126 10.32 2.02 -0.88
CA ILE A 126 11.24 2.17 -2.02
C ILE A 126 12.44 3.04 -1.64
N ALA A 127 12.24 4.06 -0.82
CA ALA A 127 13.30 4.90 -0.29
C ALA A 127 14.18 4.21 0.78
N GLY A 128 13.77 3.00 1.24
CA GLY A 128 14.54 2.22 2.22
C GLY A 128 14.25 2.58 3.68
N GLU A 129 13.13 3.24 3.96
CA GLU A 129 12.72 3.56 5.33
C GLU A 129 12.56 2.30 6.18
N GLN A 130 13.03 2.36 7.42
CA GLN A 130 12.99 1.26 8.39
C GLN A 130 11.83 1.37 9.37
N GLU A 131 11.16 2.51 9.38
CA GLU A 131 9.94 2.78 10.16
C GLU A 131 8.91 3.48 9.27
N ILE A 132 7.66 3.07 9.37
CA ILE A 132 6.53 3.74 8.71
C ILE A 132 5.58 4.23 9.79
N PHE A 133 5.04 5.43 9.59
CA PHE A 133 4.15 6.06 10.55
C PHE A 133 2.70 6.00 10.09
N SER A 134 1.79 6.04 11.05
CA SER A 134 0.39 6.42 10.86
C SER A 134 0.16 7.77 11.52
N THR A 135 -0.45 8.70 10.81
CA THR A 135 -0.80 10.04 11.32
C THR A 135 -2.28 10.30 11.08
N THR A 136 -3.01 10.74 12.09
CA THR A 136 -4.35 11.30 11.90
C THR A 136 -4.27 12.81 11.76
N PHE A 137 -5.00 13.35 10.80
CA PHE A 137 -5.04 14.81 10.56
C PHE A 137 -6.39 15.24 10.02
N LEU A 138 -6.74 16.51 10.19
CA LEU A 138 -7.97 17.09 9.67
C LEU A 138 -7.77 17.47 8.19
N LEU A 139 -8.67 17.02 7.32
CA LEU A 139 -8.60 17.35 5.89
C LEU A 139 -8.90 18.84 5.67
N GLU A 140 -8.14 19.43 4.77
CA GLU A 140 -8.34 20.77 4.23
C GLU A 140 -8.10 20.80 2.70
N GLU A 141 -8.18 21.95 2.05
CA GLU A 141 -8.01 22.04 0.59
C GLU A 141 -6.61 21.63 0.10
N GLY A 142 -5.58 21.79 0.95
CA GLY A 142 -4.21 21.39 0.62
C GLY A 142 -4.03 19.87 0.65
N LEU A 143 -3.09 19.37 -0.15
CA LEU A 143 -2.77 17.94 -0.20
C LEU A 143 -2.09 17.52 1.11
N ASP A 144 -2.85 16.90 1.99
CA ASP A 144 -2.41 16.34 3.29
C ASP A 144 -1.69 17.38 4.18
N THR A 145 -2.14 18.65 4.15
CA THR A 145 -1.52 19.80 4.84
C THR A 145 -2.16 20.14 6.18
N GLY A 146 -3.36 19.64 6.43
CA GLY A 146 -4.14 19.98 7.62
C GLY A 146 -3.50 19.60 8.97
N PRO A 147 -4.01 20.12 10.08
CA PRO A 147 -3.43 19.90 11.40
C PRO A 147 -3.48 18.44 11.83
N THR A 148 -2.37 17.94 12.39
CA THR A 148 -2.20 16.56 12.86
C THR A 148 -2.61 16.41 14.32
N PHE A 149 -3.07 15.20 14.70
CA PHE A 149 -3.50 14.87 16.07
C PHE A 149 -2.68 13.74 16.68
N GLU A 150 -2.80 12.53 16.15
CA GLU A 150 -2.13 11.34 16.65
C GLU A 150 -1.10 10.86 15.65
N GLN A 151 0.00 10.33 16.16
CA GLN A 151 1.05 9.74 15.34
C GLN A 151 1.65 8.51 16.04
N GLU A 152 1.87 7.45 15.28
CA GLU A 152 2.46 6.20 15.78
C GLU A 152 3.41 5.60 14.74
N SER A 153 4.60 5.18 15.18
CA SER A 153 5.58 4.50 14.33
C SER A 153 5.41 2.99 14.37
N THR A 154 5.71 2.36 13.25
CA THR A 154 5.70 0.89 13.08
C THR A 154 6.99 0.46 12.41
N PRO A 155 7.80 -0.42 13.02
CA PRO A 155 9.03 -0.90 12.42
C PRO A 155 8.74 -1.76 11.19
N VAL A 156 9.63 -1.71 10.21
CA VAL A 156 9.58 -2.49 8.97
C VAL A 156 10.46 -3.73 9.12
N ALA A 157 9.86 -4.92 9.05
CA ALA A 157 10.60 -6.19 9.06
C ALA A 157 11.29 -6.45 7.71
N ALA A 158 12.30 -7.31 7.70
CA ALA A 158 13.11 -7.59 6.52
C ALA A 158 12.31 -8.19 5.35
N ASP A 159 11.26 -8.93 5.64
CA ASP A 159 10.36 -9.59 4.67
C ASP A 159 9.05 -8.82 4.41
N ASP A 160 8.87 -7.66 5.03
CA ASP A 160 7.69 -6.83 4.80
C ASP A 160 7.59 -6.33 3.37
N THR A 161 6.36 -6.29 2.88
CA THR A 161 5.96 -5.63 1.63
C THR A 161 5.00 -4.48 1.95
N ALA A 162 4.74 -3.61 0.97
CA ALA A 162 3.74 -2.55 1.14
C ALA A 162 2.37 -3.11 1.55
N GLY A 163 1.98 -4.27 1.03
CA GLY A 163 0.73 -4.92 1.44
C GLY A 163 0.71 -5.34 2.90
N THR A 164 1.77 -5.98 3.41
CA THR A 164 1.85 -6.41 4.82
C THR A 164 1.92 -5.23 5.78
N VAL A 165 2.71 -4.21 5.45
CA VAL A 165 2.82 -2.98 6.24
C VAL A 165 1.49 -2.24 6.30
N LEU A 166 0.83 -2.02 5.15
CA LEU A 166 -0.48 -1.34 5.08
C LEU A 166 -1.53 -2.03 5.95
N MET A 167 -1.63 -3.35 5.93
CA MET A 167 -2.59 -4.08 6.75
C MET A 167 -2.27 -3.97 8.25
N ARG A 168 -1.00 -3.96 8.64
CA ARG A 168 -0.56 -3.76 10.02
C ARG A 168 -0.91 -2.35 10.52
N LEU A 169 -0.60 -1.32 9.74
CA LEU A 169 -0.93 0.08 10.03
C LEU A 169 -2.45 0.30 10.10
N ALA A 170 -3.22 -0.33 9.21
CA ALA A 170 -4.67 -0.28 9.22
C ALA A 170 -5.24 -0.89 10.51
N THR A 171 -4.67 -2.01 10.98
CA THR A 171 -5.12 -2.68 12.19
C THR A 171 -4.93 -1.81 13.45
N SER A 172 -3.81 -1.10 13.57
CA SER A 172 -3.57 -0.17 14.69
C SER A 172 -4.27 1.18 14.52
N GLY A 173 -4.54 1.58 13.27
CA GLY A 173 -5.04 2.91 12.92
C GLY A 173 -6.44 3.25 13.45
N GLY A 174 -7.28 2.25 13.72
CA GLY A 174 -8.59 2.45 14.33
C GLY A 174 -8.50 3.13 15.70
N ALA A 175 -7.53 2.71 16.52
CA ALA A 175 -7.29 3.30 17.83
C ALA A 175 -6.76 4.75 17.76
N LEU A 176 -5.97 5.09 16.72
CA LEU A 176 -5.54 6.47 16.50
C LEU A 176 -6.73 7.36 16.15
N LEU A 177 -7.61 6.89 15.27
CA LEU A 177 -8.84 7.62 14.90
C LEU A 177 -9.74 7.84 16.14
N GLU A 178 -9.94 6.82 16.95
CA GLU A 178 -10.74 6.92 18.18
C GLU A 178 -10.17 8.00 19.11
N ARG A 179 -8.87 7.97 19.43
CA ARG A 179 -8.22 9.00 20.27
C ARG A 179 -8.36 10.40 19.67
N THR A 180 -8.25 10.50 18.35
CA THR A 180 -8.44 11.78 17.66
C THR A 180 -9.85 12.33 17.85
N PHE A 181 -10.88 11.48 17.77
CA PHE A 181 -12.26 11.90 18.01
C PHE A 181 -12.52 12.26 19.47
N GLU A 182 -11.90 11.56 20.44
CA GLU A 182 -11.97 11.95 21.86
C GLU A 182 -11.35 13.36 22.08
N ARG A 183 -10.23 13.68 21.45
CA ARG A 183 -9.59 15.00 21.49
C ARG A 183 -10.45 16.09 20.85
N LEU A 184 -11.07 15.80 19.70
CA LEU A 184 -11.99 16.71 19.04
C LEU A 184 -13.25 16.97 19.90
N ASP A 185 -13.83 15.93 20.53
CA ASP A 185 -14.98 16.06 21.43
C ASP A 185 -14.62 16.89 22.68
N ALA A 186 -13.36 16.82 23.14
CA ALA A 186 -12.83 17.66 24.22
C ALA A 186 -12.53 19.12 23.78
N GLY A 187 -12.66 19.44 22.48
CA GLY A 187 -12.40 20.77 21.93
C GLY A 187 -10.91 21.07 21.68
N GLU A 188 -10.09 20.03 21.59
CA GLU A 188 -8.68 20.18 21.26
C GLU A 188 -8.49 20.51 19.77
N SER A 189 -7.51 21.34 19.46
CA SER A 189 -7.05 21.61 18.11
C SER A 189 -5.85 20.71 17.78
N GLY A 190 -5.73 20.30 16.52
CA GLY A 190 -4.55 19.62 16.05
C GLY A 190 -3.31 20.53 15.98
N THR A 191 -2.16 19.92 15.77
CA THR A 191 -0.88 20.62 15.58
C THR A 191 -0.71 21.01 14.11
N VAL A 192 -0.51 22.29 13.83
CA VAL A 192 -0.25 22.79 12.47
C VAL A 192 1.06 22.21 11.96
N GLN A 193 1.03 21.67 10.75
CA GLN A 193 2.23 21.14 10.09
C GLN A 193 3.19 22.27 9.72
N VAL A 194 4.49 22.03 9.88
CA VAL A 194 5.53 22.98 9.48
C VAL A 194 5.86 22.77 7.99
N GLU A 195 5.97 23.87 7.24
CA GLU A 195 6.38 23.87 5.83
C GLU A 195 7.91 24.10 5.75
N ASP A 196 8.67 23.04 5.90
CA ASP A 196 10.14 23.05 5.85
C ASP A 196 10.70 21.92 4.95
N GLU A 197 11.97 21.64 5.05
CA GLU A 197 12.67 20.61 4.27
C GLU A 197 12.20 19.18 4.54
N SER A 198 11.42 18.95 5.59
CA SER A 198 10.81 17.62 5.89
C SER A 198 9.61 17.30 4.99
N VAL A 199 9.06 18.28 4.29
CA VAL A 199 7.94 18.08 3.35
C VAL A 199 8.41 17.25 2.17
N SER A 200 7.73 16.12 1.94
CA SER A 200 7.96 15.30 0.75
C SER A 200 6.64 14.73 0.20
N TYR A 201 6.68 14.22 -1.04
CA TYR A 201 5.48 13.82 -1.74
C TYR A 201 5.52 12.37 -2.20
N ALA A 202 4.40 11.67 -2.03
CA ALA A 202 4.19 10.28 -2.40
C ALA A 202 3.19 10.17 -3.56
N SER A 203 3.67 10.38 -4.79
CA SER A 203 2.84 10.26 -5.98
C SER A 203 2.25 8.85 -6.13
N LYS A 204 1.06 8.77 -6.71
CA LYS A 204 0.38 7.50 -7.00
C LYS A 204 1.30 6.54 -7.75
N MET A 205 1.28 5.26 -7.36
CA MET A 205 2.04 4.22 -8.02
C MET A 205 1.51 3.93 -9.43
N SER A 206 2.43 3.72 -10.35
CA SER A 206 2.17 3.32 -11.73
C SER A 206 2.78 1.94 -12.03
N ILE A 207 2.39 1.34 -13.15
CA ILE A 207 2.99 0.07 -13.61
C ILE A 207 4.50 0.22 -13.84
N ALA A 208 4.97 1.40 -14.28
CA ALA A 208 6.39 1.66 -14.51
C ALA A 208 7.21 1.61 -13.21
N ASP A 209 6.64 2.03 -12.09
CA ASP A 209 7.31 1.95 -10.77
C ASP A 209 7.65 0.51 -10.36
N GLY A 210 6.90 -0.46 -10.89
CA GLY A 210 7.13 -1.89 -10.64
C GLY A 210 8.27 -2.51 -11.43
N ARG A 211 8.89 -1.80 -12.38
CA ARG A 211 10.01 -2.33 -13.17
C ARG A 211 11.26 -2.42 -12.29
N LEU A 212 11.84 -3.62 -12.23
CA LEU A 212 13.14 -3.86 -11.58
C LEU A 212 14.27 -3.67 -12.59
N THR A 213 15.33 -3.00 -12.17
CA THR A 213 16.54 -2.75 -12.99
C THR A 213 17.70 -3.51 -12.35
N TRP A 214 18.10 -4.61 -12.96
CA TRP A 214 19.08 -5.52 -12.36
C TRP A 214 20.50 -4.94 -12.24
N THR A 215 20.82 -3.83 -12.90
CA THR A 215 22.09 -3.11 -12.74
C THR A 215 22.16 -2.27 -11.45
N GLU A 216 21.03 -2.06 -10.76
CA GLU A 216 21.00 -1.40 -9.46
C GLU A 216 21.57 -2.33 -8.36
N PRO A 217 22.01 -1.79 -7.22
CA PRO A 217 22.38 -2.59 -6.04
C PRO A 217 21.23 -3.48 -5.55
N ALA A 218 21.55 -4.67 -5.04
CA ALA A 218 20.57 -5.64 -4.54
C ALA A 218 19.60 -5.05 -3.51
N GLU A 219 20.09 -4.20 -2.61
CA GLU A 219 19.29 -3.50 -1.61
C GLU A 219 18.22 -2.61 -2.24
N GLN A 220 18.56 -1.84 -3.28
CA GLN A 220 17.61 -0.95 -3.98
C GLN A 220 16.56 -1.74 -4.75
N ILE A 221 16.98 -2.83 -5.40
CA ILE A 221 16.05 -3.73 -6.11
C ILE A 221 15.07 -4.36 -5.11
N LEU A 222 15.55 -4.81 -3.96
CA LEU A 222 14.72 -5.41 -2.92
C LEU A 222 13.76 -4.38 -2.30
N ALA A 223 14.24 -3.17 -2.01
CA ALA A 223 13.41 -2.07 -1.52
C ALA A 223 12.27 -1.73 -2.50
N ARG A 224 12.59 -1.63 -3.79
CA ARG A 224 11.59 -1.44 -4.85
C ARG A 224 10.61 -2.61 -4.91
N PHE A 225 11.08 -3.85 -4.93
CA PHE A 225 10.22 -5.05 -4.90
C PHE A 225 9.24 -5.01 -3.73
N ARG A 226 9.71 -4.69 -2.55
CA ARG A 226 8.87 -4.59 -1.33
C ARG A 226 7.84 -3.48 -1.44
N GLY A 227 8.22 -2.29 -1.90
CA GLY A 227 7.34 -1.13 -2.02
C GLY A 227 6.27 -1.28 -3.11
N VAL A 228 6.51 -2.09 -4.15
CA VAL A 228 5.52 -2.30 -5.23
C VAL A 228 4.70 -3.59 -5.07
N THR A 229 4.91 -4.35 -4.01
CA THR A 229 4.20 -5.62 -3.76
C THR A 229 3.06 -5.42 -2.74
N PRO A 230 1.83 -5.85 -3.03
CA PRO A 230 1.38 -6.60 -4.21
C PRO A 230 1.07 -5.75 -5.45
N GLU A 231 0.91 -4.45 -5.31
CA GLU A 231 0.49 -3.55 -6.39
C GLU A 231 1.43 -2.33 -6.51
N PRO A 232 1.82 -1.98 -7.75
CA PRO A 232 1.42 -2.53 -9.06
C PRO A 232 2.03 -3.89 -9.38
N GLY A 233 2.87 -4.44 -8.51
CA GLY A 233 3.60 -5.68 -8.65
C GLY A 233 4.92 -5.51 -9.40
N ALA A 234 5.97 -6.20 -8.93
CA ALA A 234 7.30 -6.16 -9.51
C ALA A 234 7.36 -6.94 -10.83
N TRP A 235 8.12 -6.41 -11.79
CA TRP A 235 8.31 -7.02 -13.09
C TRP A 235 9.64 -6.58 -13.75
N CYS A 236 10.10 -7.38 -14.70
CA CYS A 236 11.19 -7.10 -15.60
C CYS A 236 10.86 -7.68 -16.98
N GLU A 237 11.81 -7.73 -17.89
CA GLU A 237 11.63 -8.32 -19.20
C GLU A 237 12.43 -9.63 -19.31
N LEU A 238 11.82 -10.63 -19.98
CA LEU A 238 12.49 -11.83 -20.45
C LEU A 238 12.28 -11.92 -21.97
N GLY A 239 13.32 -11.59 -22.71
CA GLY A 239 13.20 -11.26 -24.13
C GLY A 239 12.28 -10.04 -24.32
N GLU A 240 11.28 -10.15 -25.20
CA GLU A 240 10.31 -9.07 -25.46
C GLU A 240 9.07 -9.13 -24.54
N ASN A 241 9.05 -10.03 -23.59
CA ASN A 241 7.86 -10.28 -22.78
C ASN A 241 8.05 -9.82 -21.34
N ARG A 242 6.95 -9.26 -20.77
CA ARG A 242 6.92 -8.96 -19.35
C ARG A 242 6.99 -10.23 -18.51
N PHE A 243 7.91 -10.23 -17.57
CA PHE A 243 8.14 -11.29 -16.61
C PHE A 243 7.91 -10.75 -15.20
N LYS A 244 6.88 -11.23 -14.52
CA LYS A 244 6.54 -10.75 -13.18
C LYS A 244 7.35 -11.49 -12.13
N ILE A 245 7.77 -10.76 -11.10
CA ILE A 245 8.46 -11.27 -9.92
C ILE A 245 7.46 -11.28 -8.77
N GLY A 246 7.08 -12.48 -8.31
CA GLY A 246 6.13 -12.67 -7.21
C GLY A 246 6.81 -12.84 -5.85
N GLY A 247 8.11 -13.20 -5.86
CA GLY A 247 8.89 -13.35 -4.64
C GLY A 247 10.38 -13.15 -4.90
N LEU A 248 11.02 -12.33 -4.09
CA LEU A 248 12.43 -11.97 -4.16
C LEU A 248 12.99 -11.90 -2.74
N ALA A 249 14.19 -12.41 -2.53
CA ALA A 249 14.84 -12.41 -1.23
C ALA A 249 16.36 -12.28 -1.36
N VAL A 250 17.01 -11.90 -0.27
CA VAL A 250 18.46 -11.97 -0.12
C VAL A 250 18.90 -13.43 -0.18
N ALA A 251 19.96 -13.71 -0.91
CA ALA A 251 20.58 -15.03 -0.94
C ALA A 251 21.50 -15.24 0.27
N ASP A 252 21.53 -16.44 0.81
CA ASP A 252 22.48 -16.81 1.87
C ASP A 252 23.92 -16.71 1.38
N GLU A 253 24.85 -16.18 2.21
CA GLU A 253 26.24 -15.96 1.85
C GLU A 253 26.94 -17.24 1.35
N ARG A 254 26.68 -18.40 1.99
CA ARG A 254 27.27 -19.67 1.57
C ARG A 254 26.77 -20.09 0.20
N LEU A 255 25.49 -19.82 -0.08
CA LEU A 255 24.90 -20.09 -1.38
C LEU A 255 25.53 -19.19 -2.46
N VAL A 256 25.75 -17.92 -2.15
CA VAL A 256 26.40 -16.94 -3.05
C VAL A 256 27.85 -17.37 -3.32
N GLN A 257 28.60 -17.70 -2.29
CA GLN A 257 30.00 -18.15 -2.43
C GLN A 257 30.10 -19.42 -3.27
N SER A 258 29.27 -20.41 -3.00
CA SER A 258 29.19 -21.66 -3.79
C SER A 258 28.82 -21.42 -5.26
N LEU A 259 27.94 -20.44 -5.52
CA LEU A 259 27.58 -20.04 -6.87
C LEU A 259 28.76 -19.39 -7.60
N ILE A 260 29.49 -18.47 -6.95
CA ILE A 260 30.65 -17.78 -7.51
C ILE A 260 31.74 -18.80 -7.89
N GLU A 261 32.03 -19.77 -7.02
CA GLU A 261 32.97 -20.84 -7.30
C GLU A 261 32.55 -21.70 -8.50
N ALA A 262 31.27 -22.12 -8.54
CA ALA A 262 30.74 -22.93 -9.64
C ALA A 262 30.65 -22.18 -10.98
N ASN A 263 30.44 -20.87 -10.93
CA ASN A 263 30.29 -20.01 -12.13
C ASN A 263 31.64 -19.45 -12.62
N GLY A 264 32.70 -19.55 -11.83
CA GLY A 264 34.01 -18.95 -12.12
C GLY A 264 34.04 -17.43 -11.93
N GLY A 265 33.08 -16.87 -11.15
CA GLY A 265 32.93 -15.43 -10.87
C GLY A 265 31.51 -15.03 -10.53
N PRO A 266 31.27 -13.76 -10.16
CA PRO A 266 29.95 -13.25 -9.86
C PRO A 266 29.03 -13.30 -11.10
N LEU A 267 27.71 -13.34 -10.87
CA LEU A 267 26.74 -13.23 -11.96
C LEU A 267 26.70 -11.80 -12.49
N ALA A 268 26.69 -11.65 -13.80
CA ALA A 268 26.38 -10.38 -14.42
C ALA A 268 24.93 -9.93 -14.07
N PRO A 269 24.65 -8.63 -13.99
CA PRO A 269 23.31 -8.12 -13.76
C PRO A 269 22.29 -8.74 -14.73
N GLY A 270 21.16 -9.23 -14.19
CA GLY A 270 20.10 -9.90 -14.95
C GLY A 270 20.39 -11.37 -15.31
N ALA A 271 21.64 -11.85 -15.23
CA ALA A 271 21.96 -13.25 -15.51
C ALA A 271 21.32 -14.19 -14.47
N VAL A 272 20.62 -15.21 -14.91
CA VAL A 272 19.91 -16.16 -14.04
C VAL A 272 20.64 -17.50 -14.00
N ARG A 273 20.71 -18.11 -12.81
CA ARG A 273 21.26 -19.45 -12.60
C ARG A 273 20.40 -20.27 -11.65
N LEU A 274 20.23 -21.54 -12.00
CA LEU A 274 19.72 -22.55 -11.07
C LEU A 274 20.93 -23.22 -10.39
N HIS A 275 21.12 -22.93 -9.10
CA HIS A 275 22.21 -23.47 -8.29
C HIS A 275 21.67 -24.01 -6.96
N ALA A 276 22.11 -25.19 -6.54
CA ALA A 276 21.64 -25.85 -5.30
C ALA A 276 20.10 -25.85 -5.15
N LYS A 277 19.36 -26.08 -6.23
CA LYS A 277 17.89 -26.04 -6.32
C LYS A 277 17.26 -24.65 -6.06
N LYS A 278 18.04 -23.59 -5.98
CA LYS A 278 17.61 -22.19 -5.87
C LYS A 278 17.87 -21.44 -7.18
N VAL A 279 17.04 -20.45 -7.45
CA VAL A 279 17.22 -19.60 -8.64
C VAL A 279 17.76 -18.27 -8.20
N LEU A 280 18.92 -17.91 -8.73
CA LEU A 280 19.64 -16.68 -8.40
C LEU A 280 19.69 -15.79 -9.64
N VAL A 281 19.58 -14.50 -9.43
CA VAL A 281 19.73 -13.45 -10.46
C VAL A 281 20.81 -12.48 -10.04
N GLY A 282 21.72 -12.15 -10.96
CA GLY A 282 22.76 -11.16 -10.74
C GLY A 282 22.19 -9.76 -10.62
N THR A 283 22.82 -8.92 -9.82
CA THR A 283 22.48 -7.51 -9.62
C THR A 283 23.74 -6.65 -9.80
N GLY A 284 23.63 -5.36 -9.52
CA GLY A 284 24.81 -4.48 -9.46
C GLY A 284 25.78 -4.78 -8.32
N THR A 285 25.34 -5.56 -7.32
CA THR A 285 26.14 -6.01 -6.18
C THR A 285 26.01 -7.53 -5.98
N GLU A 286 25.42 -8.02 -4.87
CA GLU A 286 25.21 -9.44 -4.59
C GLU A 286 23.97 -9.99 -5.30
N PRO A 287 23.99 -11.27 -5.73
CA PRO A 287 22.82 -11.86 -6.38
C PRO A 287 21.64 -11.96 -5.42
N LEU A 288 20.43 -11.78 -5.97
CA LEU A 288 19.18 -12.01 -5.27
C LEU A 288 18.57 -13.37 -5.63
N MET A 289 17.78 -13.93 -4.73
CA MET A 289 17.08 -15.19 -4.92
C MET A 289 15.65 -14.96 -5.38
N LEU A 290 15.32 -15.48 -6.56
CA LEU A 290 13.95 -15.54 -7.07
C LEU A 290 13.19 -16.66 -6.38
N LEU A 291 12.05 -16.34 -5.77
CA LEU A 291 11.18 -17.30 -5.08
C LEU A 291 10.00 -17.69 -5.96
N GLN A 292 9.27 -16.71 -6.46
CA GLN A 292 8.10 -16.88 -7.31
C GLN A 292 8.18 -15.97 -8.52
N VAL A 293 7.76 -16.51 -9.67
CA VAL A 293 7.81 -15.81 -10.96
C VAL A 293 6.57 -16.11 -11.79
N GLN A 294 6.23 -15.18 -12.70
CA GLN A 294 5.16 -15.40 -13.66
C GLN A 294 5.61 -15.01 -15.07
N PRO A 295 6.00 -15.98 -15.89
CA PRO A 295 6.22 -15.78 -17.32
C PRO A 295 4.94 -15.32 -18.03
N ALA A 296 5.07 -14.63 -19.13
CA ALA A 296 3.92 -14.18 -19.94
C ALA A 296 3.00 -15.35 -20.30
N GLY A 297 1.71 -15.16 -20.11
CA GLY A 297 0.68 -16.16 -20.41
C GLY A 297 0.62 -17.36 -19.44
N LYS A 298 1.45 -17.40 -18.40
CA LYS A 298 1.44 -18.45 -17.36
C LYS A 298 0.82 -17.93 -16.06
N LYS A 299 0.57 -18.85 -15.12
CA LYS A 299 0.24 -18.50 -13.73
C LYS A 299 1.53 -18.26 -12.95
N MET A 300 1.42 -17.57 -11.81
CA MET A 300 2.49 -17.48 -10.82
C MET A 300 2.93 -18.89 -10.40
N MET A 301 4.23 -19.13 -10.32
CA MET A 301 4.81 -20.41 -9.98
C MET A 301 6.15 -20.25 -9.24
N ASP A 302 6.60 -21.30 -8.59
CA ASP A 302 7.91 -21.31 -7.94
C ASP A 302 9.04 -21.15 -8.96
N ALA A 303 10.00 -20.29 -8.66
CA ALA A 303 11.11 -20.02 -9.55
C ALA A 303 11.94 -21.28 -9.91
N PRO A 304 12.20 -22.24 -9.00
CA PRO A 304 12.86 -23.48 -9.37
C PRO A 304 12.05 -24.36 -10.35
N ALA A 305 10.71 -24.30 -10.29
CA ALA A 305 9.87 -25.04 -11.26
C ALA A 305 9.97 -24.40 -12.66
N TRP A 306 9.91 -23.09 -12.72
CA TRP A 306 10.15 -22.34 -13.96
C TRP A 306 11.53 -22.62 -14.55
N ALA A 307 12.60 -22.55 -13.72
CA ALA A 307 13.97 -22.75 -14.16
C ALA A 307 14.20 -24.18 -14.76
N ARG A 308 13.59 -25.20 -14.16
CA ARG A 308 13.62 -26.57 -14.74
C ARG A 308 12.89 -26.62 -16.08
N GLY A 309 11.81 -25.87 -16.24
CA GLY A 309 11.05 -25.79 -17.50
C GLY A 309 11.78 -25.04 -18.60
N ALA A 310 12.70 -24.11 -18.27
CA ALA A 310 13.56 -23.40 -19.21
C ALA A 310 14.71 -24.31 -19.77
N GLY A 311 14.94 -25.46 -19.10
CA GLY A 311 15.75 -26.55 -19.62
C GLY A 311 17.16 -26.15 -20.05
N LYS A 312 17.47 -26.32 -21.36
CA LYS A 312 18.79 -26.10 -21.95
C LYS A 312 19.28 -24.65 -21.78
N ASP A 313 18.42 -23.65 -22.00
CA ASP A 313 18.79 -22.24 -21.91
C ASP A 313 19.24 -21.88 -20.48
N MET A 314 18.58 -22.43 -19.46
CA MET A 314 18.99 -22.25 -18.06
C MET A 314 20.32 -22.93 -17.78
N ALA A 315 20.53 -24.15 -18.29
CA ALA A 315 21.77 -24.90 -18.10
C ALA A 315 22.97 -24.24 -18.79
N GLU A 316 22.77 -23.66 -19.96
CA GLU A 316 23.79 -22.96 -20.73
C GLU A 316 23.99 -21.50 -20.27
N GLY A 317 23.18 -21.03 -19.33
CA GLY A 317 23.29 -19.69 -18.78
C GLY A 317 22.85 -18.59 -19.75
N LEU A 318 21.95 -18.92 -20.66
CA LEU A 318 21.43 -17.97 -21.67
C LEU A 318 20.24 -17.16 -21.17
N VAL A 319 19.71 -17.47 -19.98
CA VAL A 319 18.57 -16.72 -19.41
C VAL A 319 19.07 -15.42 -18.79
N VAL A 320 18.63 -14.31 -19.36
CA VAL A 320 18.93 -12.95 -18.87
C VAL A 320 17.61 -12.19 -18.73
N LEU A 321 17.41 -11.57 -17.58
CA LEU A 321 16.31 -10.65 -17.28
C LEU A 321 16.79 -9.20 -17.55
N ALA A 322 15.92 -8.35 -18.14
CA ALA A 322 16.23 -6.97 -18.48
C ALA A 322 15.29 -5.97 -17.82
#